data_4cac0f8b9404496941b4013ec4506ca3
#
_entry.id   4cac0f8b9404496941b4013ec4506ca3
#
_cell.length_a   1.000
_cell.length_b   1.000
_cell.length_c   1.000
_cell.angle_alpha   90.00
_cell.angle_beta   90.00
_cell.angle_gamma   90.00
#
_symmetry.space_group_name_H-M   'P 1'
#
loop_
_entity.id
_entity.type
_entity.pdbx_description
1 polymer ?
#
loop_
_entity_poly.entity_id
_entity_poly.type
_entity_poly.pdbx_seq_one_letter_code
_entity_poly.pdbx_strand_id
1 'polypeptide(L)'
;MSDFALRRYHEATKHSRQSVAAGARPLDFSNKPLAFKIYTALDPIVAPPDIAELCLYSNGVLRWGESRTGQKYGFRAAPCTGALYHVELYLATAPRPDLATGLYHYSAHDGALRLIRAGDVRGALASATGGFAPVAGAPIVAVLTSTFWRNAWKYRSRAYRHVYWDGGVILANLLALAASRGTRASVVMGFADAAVDQLVGADGTREASFALVALGDGAAAAARPAALPALDVEIEPLSSREERYPLIEEAHRASSLGSGEEAAAWRARADAVSTSMPAQLTDRPIEEVIRARRSTRQFTLRPITREQLDAALAAAVAPIPGDAFGAHVVDPFLIVNAVEGLDAGTYRGDLTPIRRGDFRSEAGELALGQRLGADAAANVYWLADLDAVLARFGERGYRVAQLAGGMAGGRLELAATDMRLGATGLTFFDDEVTDFFEPVAAGRQVTYVAAIGRRARVPRR
;
A
#
# COMPACT_ATOMS: atom_id res chain seq x y z
N MET A 1 -25.92 -2.49 -15.47
CA MET A 1 -24.60 -2.44 -14.77
C MET A 1 -23.53 -2.73 -15.81
N SER A 2 -22.52 -1.86 -15.94
CA SER A 2 -21.38 -2.12 -16.83
C SER A 2 -20.61 -3.35 -16.33
N ASP A 3 -20.28 -4.26 -17.26
CA ASP A 3 -19.62 -5.54 -16.94
C ASP A 3 -18.08 -5.33 -16.77
N PHE A 4 -17.70 -4.66 -15.70
CA PHE A 4 -16.30 -4.42 -15.38
C PHE A 4 -15.57 -5.71 -14.96
N ALA A 5 -14.40 -5.97 -15.54
CA ALA A 5 -13.56 -7.13 -15.21
C ALA A 5 -13.11 -7.09 -13.74
N LEU A 6 -12.76 -5.90 -13.22
CA LEU A 6 -12.36 -5.73 -11.83
C LEU A 6 -13.53 -5.92 -10.84
N ARG A 7 -14.77 -5.70 -11.26
CA ARG A 7 -15.94 -6.07 -10.45
C ARG A 7 -16.04 -7.59 -10.32
N ARG A 8 -15.90 -8.33 -11.43
CA ARG A 8 -15.87 -9.81 -11.40
C ARG A 8 -14.70 -10.34 -10.57
N TYR A 9 -13.51 -9.74 -10.74
CA TYR A 9 -12.36 -10.08 -9.91
C TYR A 9 -12.65 -9.86 -8.41
N HIS A 10 -13.27 -8.72 -8.06
CA HIS A 10 -13.65 -8.41 -6.69
C HIS A 10 -14.54 -9.48 -6.10
N GLU A 11 -15.64 -9.83 -6.79
CA GLU A 11 -16.58 -10.87 -6.36
C GLU A 11 -15.89 -12.23 -6.20
N ALA A 12 -15.08 -12.64 -7.19
CA ALA A 12 -14.37 -13.92 -7.17
C ALA A 12 -13.32 -14.05 -6.05
N THR A 13 -12.92 -12.94 -5.44
CA THR A 13 -11.87 -12.91 -4.40
C THR A 13 -12.36 -12.45 -3.04
N LYS A 14 -13.67 -12.30 -2.84
CA LYS A 14 -14.29 -12.04 -1.54
C LYS A 14 -14.04 -13.19 -0.56
N HIS A 15 -13.81 -12.84 0.69
CA HIS A 15 -13.89 -13.79 1.78
C HIS A 15 -15.33 -13.89 2.28
N SER A 16 -15.86 -15.11 2.27
CA SER A 16 -17.06 -15.52 2.98
C SER A 16 -16.69 -16.67 3.93
N ARG A 17 -17.55 -17.02 4.88
CA ARG A 17 -17.34 -18.17 5.75
C ARG A 17 -17.10 -19.44 4.92
N GLN A 18 -17.85 -19.62 3.83
CA GLN A 18 -17.69 -20.76 2.93
C GLN A 18 -16.36 -20.73 2.18
N SER A 19 -15.96 -19.59 1.58
CA SER A 19 -14.73 -19.49 0.80
C SER A 19 -13.47 -19.67 1.68
N VAL A 20 -13.51 -19.18 2.93
CA VAL A 20 -12.42 -19.35 3.88
C VAL A 20 -12.30 -20.81 4.31
N ALA A 21 -13.42 -21.48 4.63
CA ALA A 21 -13.42 -22.90 4.97
C ALA A 21 -12.95 -23.78 3.81
N ALA A 22 -13.48 -23.55 2.60
CA ALA A 22 -13.07 -24.30 1.39
C ALA A 22 -11.64 -23.99 0.96
N GLY A 23 -11.14 -22.78 1.28
CA GLY A 23 -9.79 -22.33 0.98
C GLY A 23 -8.71 -22.85 1.93
N ALA A 24 -9.08 -23.42 3.07
CA ALA A 24 -8.13 -23.92 4.07
C ALA A 24 -7.34 -25.11 3.52
N ARG A 25 -6.06 -24.91 3.27
CA ARG A 25 -5.10 -26.00 2.94
C ARG A 25 -3.76 -25.69 3.58
N PRO A 26 -2.95 -26.72 3.90
CA PRO A 26 -1.59 -26.52 4.39
C PRO A 26 -0.77 -25.68 3.41
N LEU A 27 0.03 -24.76 3.94
CA LEU A 27 1.02 -24.02 3.16
C LEU A 27 2.25 -24.89 2.93
N ASP A 28 2.74 -24.91 1.71
CA ASP A 28 4.01 -25.56 1.37
C ASP A 28 5.18 -24.66 1.76
N PHE A 29 5.67 -24.81 2.97
CA PHE A 29 6.79 -24.03 3.48
C PHE A 29 8.13 -24.36 2.80
N SER A 30 8.25 -25.53 2.14
CA SER A 30 9.44 -25.89 1.36
C SER A 30 9.56 -25.06 0.09
N ASN A 31 8.42 -24.55 -0.42
CA ASN A 31 8.33 -23.68 -1.58
C ASN A 31 7.95 -22.23 -1.21
N LYS A 32 8.21 -21.82 0.05
CA LYS A 32 7.96 -20.44 0.48
C LYS A 32 8.89 -19.49 -0.26
N PRO A 33 8.35 -18.46 -0.95
CA PRO A 33 9.18 -17.54 -1.71
C PRO A 33 10.06 -16.66 -0.81
N LEU A 34 11.24 -16.29 -1.35
CA LEU A 34 12.14 -15.32 -0.73
C LEU A 34 11.41 -13.98 -0.52
N ALA A 35 11.65 -13.36 0.63
CA ALA A 35 11.07 -12.05 0.97
C ALA A 35 11.83 -10.86 0.33
N PHE A 36 12.78 -11.13 -0.55
CA PHE A 36 13.66 -10.16 -1.19
C PHE A 36 13.84 -10.48 -2.66
N LYS A 37 13.97 -9.45 -3.49
CA LYS A 37 14.49 -9.54 -4.85
C LYS A 37 16.00 -9.32 -4.79
N ILE A 38 16.77 -10.28 -5.24
CA ILE A 38 18.23 -10.27 -5.16
C ILE A 38 18.78 -10.35 -6.58
N TYR A 39 19.48 -9.29 -6.99
CA TYR A 39 20.24 -9.27 -8.23
C TYR A 39 21.63 -9.84 -7.97
N THR A 40 21.96 -10.98 -8.61
CA THR A 40 23.19 -11.73 -8.33
C THR A 40 24.41 -11.14 -9.02
N ALA A 41 24.24 -10.45 -10.15
CA ALA A 41 25.29 -9.90 -10.99
C ALA A 41 25.49 -8.37 -10.86
N LEU A 42 24.71 -7.68 -9.98
CA LEU A 42 24.83 -6.23 -9.82
C LEU A 42 25.51 -5.87 -8.50
N ASP A 43 26.55 -5.05 -8.58
CA ASP A 43 27.28 -4.58 -7.41
C ASP A 43 26.42 -3.70 -6.48
N PRO A 44 26.59 -3.82 -5.15
CA PRO A 44 25.94 -2.96 -4.19
C PRO A 44 26.53 -1.55 -4.23
N ILE A 45 25.67 -0.55 -4.29
CA ILE A 45 26.03 0.86 -4.24
C ILE A 45 25.48 1.46 -2.96
N VAL A 46 26.34 2.13 -2.18
CA VAL A 46 25.92 2.84 -0.98
C VAL A 46 25.06 4.04 -1.39
N ALA A 47 23.84 4.10 -0.88
CA ALA A 47 22.94 5.21 -1.16
C ALA A 47 23.39 6.48 -0.41
N PRO A 48 23.29 7.68 -1.03
CA PRO A 48 23.39 8.94 -0.29
C PRO A 48 22.42 9.00 0.89
N PRO A 49 22.74 9.71 1.97
CA PRO A 49 21.96 9.67 3.22
C PRO A 49 20.46 9.94 3.04
N ASP A 50 20.09 10.93 2.23
CA ASP A 50 18.70 11.29 1.95
C ASP A 50 17.93 10.18 1.25
N ILE A 51 18.57 9.51 0.27
CA ILE A 51 18.01 8.36 -0.45
C ILE A 51 17.98 7.12 0.45
N ALA A 52 19.05 6.88 1.21
CA ALA A 52 19.13 5.76 2.14
C ALA A 52 17.99 5.81 3.17
N GLU A 53 17.75 6.97 3.77
CA GLU A 53 16.66 7.17 4.72
C GLU A 53 15.28 7.03 4.06
N LEU A 54 15.08 7.63 2.89
CA LEU A 54 13.84 7.49 2.13
C LEU A 54 13.50 6.00 1.90
N CYS A 55 14.46 5.23 1.43
CA CYS A 55 14.30 3.81 1.16
C CYS A 55 14.10 3.00 2.46
N LEU A 56 14.94 3.25 3.47
CA LEU A 56 14.89 2.55 4.74
C LEU A 56 13.53 2.70 5.42
N TYR A 57 13.04 3.93 5.55
CA TYR A 57 11.82 4.22 6.28
C TYR A 57 10.54 3.99 5.48
N SER A 58 10.61 3.90 4.14
CA SER A 58 9.47 3.49 3.33
C SER A 58 9.33 1.95 3.27
N ASN A 59 10.38 1.23 2.87
CA ASN A 59 10.32 -0.21 2.58
C ASN A 59 11.53 -1.03 3.10
N GLY A 60 12.49 -0.42 3.81
CA GLY A 60 13.70 -1.09 4.28
C GLY A 60 13.49 -1.94 5.53
N VAL A 61 14.47 -2.79 5.84
CA VAL A 61 14.48 -3.62 7.06
C VAL A 61 14.98 -2.81 8.24
N LEU A 62 14.08 -2.55 9.20
CA LEU A 62 14.42 -1.83 10.43
C LEU A 62 14.96 -2.75 11.53
N ARG A 63 14.66 -4.03 11.46
CA ARG A 63 15.05 -5.00 12.48
C ARG A 63 15.08 -6.42 11.91
N TRP A 64 16.11 -7.15 12.27
CA TRP A 64 16.20 -8.58 11.99
C TRP A 64 15.69 -9.39 13.17
N GLY A 65 15.03 -10.50 12.89
CA GLY A 65 14.67 -11.54 13.82
C GLY A 65 15.27 -12.86 13.36
N GLU A 66 15.24 -13.86 14.25
CA GLU A 66 15.70 -15.20 13.97
C GLU A 66 14.63 -16.21 14.41
N SER A 67 14.36 -17.21 13.58
CA SER A 67 13.46 -18.31 13.91
C SER A 67 14.14 -19.30 14.85
N ARG A 68 13.36 -20.22 15.43
CA ARG A 68 13.92 -21.31 16.25
C ARG A 68 14.87 -22.23 15.46
N THR A 69 14.80 -22.21 14.14
CA THR A 69 15.65 -22.99 13.24
C THR A 69 16.86 -22.21 12.73
N GLY A 70 17.14 -21.01 13.27
CA GLY A 70 18.26 -20.14 12.84
C GLY A 70 17.99 -19.32 11.58
N GLN A 71 16.82 -19.44 10.96
CA GLN A 71 16.50 -18.66 9.76
C GLN A 71 16.27 -17.19 10.13
N LYS A 72 17.04 -16.28 9.53
CA LYS A 72 16.87 -14.84 9.69
C LYS A 72 15.68 -14.34 8.88
N TYR A 73 14.92 -13.39 9.44
CA TYR A 73 13.84 -12.70 8.76
C TYR A 73 13.82 -11.21 9.12
N GLY A 74 13.54 -10.37 8.13
CA GLY A 74 13.51 -8.92 8.29
C GLY A 74 12.12 -8.41 8.66
N PHE A 75 12.06 -7.44 9.58
CA PHE A 75 10.87 -6.63 9.80
C PHE A 75 11.05 -5.30 9.09
N ARG A 76 10.29 -5.07 8.02
CA ARG A 76 10.38 -3.83 7.25
C ARG A 76 9.67 -2.66 7.94
N ALA A 77 9.97 -1.46 7.50
CA ALA A 77 9.39 -0.20 7.96
C ALA A 77 7.87 -0.20 7.82
N ALA A 78 7.35 -0.57 6.67
CA ALA A 78 5.93 -0.81 6.47
C ALA A 78 5.56 -2.26 6.85
N PRO A 79 4.40 -2.51 7.50
CA PRO A 79 3.86 -3.85 7.62
C PRO A 79 3.50 -4.40 6.24
N CYS A 80 3.41 -5.70 6.14
CA CYS A 80 2.97 -6.37 4.92
C CYS A 80 2.08 -7.55 5.28
N THR A 81 1.08 -7.80 4.48
CA THR A 81 0.16 -8.92 4.63
C THR A 81 0.93 -10.23 4.67
N GLY A 82 0.79 -10.95 5.79
CA GLY A 82 1.52 -12.19 6.04
C GLY A 82 3.05 -12.04 6.22
N ALA A 83 3.60 -10.83 6.29
CA ALA A 83 5.03 -10.53 6.30
C ALA A 83 5.78 -11.16 5.11
N LEU A 84 5.16 -11.12 3.91
CA LEU A 84 5.68 -11.71 2.68
C LEU A 84 6.44 -10.71 1.81
N TYR A 85 6.29 -9.41 2.07
CA TYR A 85 7.08 -8.29 1.52
C TYR A 85 7.27 -8.33 0.01
N HIS A 86 6.17 -8.37 -0.73
CA HIS A 86 6.14 -8.54 -2.18
C HIS A 86 6.38 -7.24 -2.96
N VAL A 87 6.43 -6.08 -2.30
CA VAL A 87 6.65 -4.79 -2.95
C VAL A 87 8.14 -4.49 -3.07
N GLU A 88 8.57 -4.11 -4.28
CA GLU A 88 9.90 -3.62 -4.58
C GLU A 88 9.87 -2.11 -4.85
N LEU A 89 10.99 -1.45 -4.61
CA LEU A 89 11.17 0.00 -4.76
C LEU A 89 12.31 0.28 -5.73
N TYR A 90 12.02 1.05 -6.78
CA TYR A 90 13.02 1.56 -7.72
C TYR A 90 13.02 3.09 -7.67
N LEU A 91 14.16 3.69 -7.97
CA LEU A 91 14.37 5.14 -7.98
C LEU A 91 15.03 5.56 -9.29
N ALA A 92 14.34 6.38 -10.09
CA ALA A 92 14.94 7.10 -11.21
C ALA A 92 15.41 8.47 -10.71
N THR A 93 16.69 8.77 -10.86
CA THR A 93 17.31 9.97 -10.28
C THR A 93 17.75 10.95 -11.35
N ALA A 94 17.56 12.26 -11.10
CA ALA A 94 18.21 13.33 -11.80
C ALA A 94 19.73 13.31 -11.60
N PRO A 95 20.53 14.02 -12.44
CA PRO A 95 21.92 14.27 -12.15
C PRO A 95 22.11 14.87 -10.75
N ARG A 96 23.03 14.29 -10.00
CA ARG A 96 23.43 14.74 -8.67
C ARG A 96 24.89 14.41 -8.41
N PRO A 97 25.61 15.16 -7.54
CA PRO A 97 27.06 15.02 -7.38
C PRO A 97 27.48 13.74 -6.66
N ASP A 98 26.61 13.15 -5.84
CA ASP A 98 26.90 12.08 -4.88
C ASP A 98 26.33 10.70 -5.33
N LEU A 99 25.67 10.64 -6.47
CA LEU A 99 25.16 9.39 -7.04
C LEU A 99 25.12 9.51 -8.58
N ALA A 100 25.62 8.51 -9.28
CA ALA A 100 25.49 8.45 -10.74
C ALA A 100 24.02 8.52 -11.17
N THR A 101 23.75 9.24 -12.25
CA THR A 101 22.38 9.34 -12.77
C THR A 101 21.91 8.00 -13.31
N GLY A 102 20.75 7.52 -12.87
CA GLY A 102 20.26 6.22 -13.31
C GLY A 102 18.94 5.79 -12.69
N LEU A 103 18.55 4.58 -13.03
CA LEU A 103 17.49 3.82 -12.37
C LEU A 103 18.11 2.81 -11.43
N TYR A 104 17.69 2.84 -10.18
CA TYR A 104 18.20 1.98 -9.12
C TYR A 104 17.08 1.13 -8.54
N HIS A 105 17.37 -0.15 -8.27
CA HIS A 105 16.57 -0.96 -7.35
C HIS A 105 17.11 -0.80 -5.94
N TYR A 106 16.24 -0.59 -4.97
CA TYR A 106 16.60 -0.62 -3.55
C TYR A 106 16.50 -2.05 -3.01
N SER A 107 17.62 -2.66 -2.73
CA SER A 107 17.70 -3.98 -2.11
C SER A 107 17.46 -3.90 -0.61
N ALA A 108 16.25 -4.22 -0.17
CA ALA A 108 15.95 -4.24 1.27
C ALA A 108 16.69 -5.35 2.03
N HIS A 109 17.33 -6.30 1.32
CA HIS A 109 18.12 -7.38 1.91
C HIS A 109 19.38 -6.85 2.61
N ASP A 110 20.07 -5.93 1.98
CA ASP A 110 21.34 -5.36 2.46
C ASP A 110 21.34 -3.82 2.61
N GLY A 111 20.22 -3.17 2.25
CA GLY A 111 20.06 -1.72 2.35
C GLY A 111 20.79 -0.93 1.26
N ALA A 112 21.30 -1.58 0.22
CA ALA A 112 22.07 -0.97 -0.84
C ALA A 112 21.22 -0.73 -2.11
N LEU A 113 21.72 0.13 -3.00
CA LEU A 113 21.17 0.32 -4.33
C LEU A 113 21.82 -0.64 -5.34
N ARG A 114 21.08 -1.00 -6.38
CA ARG A 114 21.58 -1.73 -7.56
C ARG A 114 21.27 -0.89 -8.79
N LEU A 115 22.29 -0.49 -9.54
CA LEU A 115 22.11 0.26 -10.77
C LEU A 115 21.52 -0.66 -11.85
N ILE A 116 20.25 -0.44 -12.19
CA ILE A 116 19.53 -1.21 -13.22
C ILE A 116 19.75 -0.63 -14.61
N ARG A 117 19.75 0.70 -14.71
CA ARG A 117 20.02 1.43 -15.96
C ARG A 117 20.84 2.67 -15.67
N ALA A 118 21.91 2.87 -16.42
CA ALA A 118 22.68 4.12 -16.40
C ALA A 118 21.99 5.21 -17.23
N GLY A 119 22.20 6.47 -16.84
CA GLY A 119 21.67 7.64 -17.52
C GLY A 119 20.30 8.08 -17.02
N ASP A 120 19.87 9.26 -17.46
CA ASP A 120 18.59 9.84 -17.01
C ASP A 120 17.41 9.20 -17.76
N VAL A 121 16.71 8.32 -17.06
CA VAL A 121 15.51 7.62 -17.59
C VAL A 121 14.19 8.28 -17.22
N ARG A 122 14.21 9.41 -16.49
CA ARG A 122 13.00 10.12 -16.07
C ARG A 122 12.15 10.60 -17.26
N GLY A 123 12.80 10.89 -18.41
CA GLY A 123 12.09 11.22 -19.65
C GLY A 123 11.18 10.09 -20.15
N ALA A 124 11.56 8.81 -19.93
CA ALA A 124 10.70 7.67 -20.23
C ALA A 124 9.48 7.62 -19.30
N LEU A 125 9.66 7.89 -18.00
CA LEU A 125 8.55 7.97 -17.02
C LEU A 125 7.63 9.15 -17.32
N ALA A 126 8.19 10.33 -17.67
CA ALA A 126 7.40 11.47 -18.09
C ALA A 126 6.54 11.13 -19.32
N SER A 127 7.13 10.47 -20.33
CA SER A 127 6.40 9.99 -21.50
C SER A 127 5.32 8.96 -21.14
N ALA A 128 5.63 7.98 -20.28
CA ALA A 128 4.68 6.96 -19.86
C ALA A 128 3.48 7.55 -19.09
N THR A 129 3.64 8.71 -18.43
CA THR A 129 2.58 9.43 -17.73
C THR A 129 1.88 10.50 -18.59
N GLY A 130 2.15 10.54 -19.90
CA GLY A 130 1.59 11.57 -20.79
C GLY A 130 2.02 12.97 -20.44
N GLY A 131 3.26 13.16 -20.01
CA GLY A 131 3.82 14.46 -19.68
C GLY A 131 3.29 15.04 -18.35
N PHE A 132 2.83 14.22 -17.41
CA PHE A 132 2.31 14.73 -16.12
C PHE A 132 3.39 15.55 -15.41
N ALA A 133 3.10 16.84 -15.21
CA ALA A 133 4.06 17.83 -14.74
C ALA A 133 4.83 17.43 -13.46
N PRO A 134 4.20 16.86 -12.41
CA PRO A 134 4.95 16.39 -11.24
C PRO A 134 6.01 15.37 -11.59
N VAL A 135 5.76 14.42 -12.50
CA VAL A 135 6.75 13.40 -12.92
C VAL A 135 7.83 14.03 -13.79
N ALA A 136 7.45 14.91 -14.72
CA ALA A 136 8.38 15.58 -15.63
C ALA A 136 9.35 16.53 -14.91
N GLY A 137 8.96 17.08 -13.75
CA GLY A 137 9.76 18.03 -12.98
C GLY A 137 10.45 17.45 -11.73
N ALA A 138 10.22 16.18 -11.39
CA ALA A 138 10.76 15.61 -10.18
C ALA A 138 12.24 15.24 -10.28
N PRO A 139 13.09 15.59 -9.30
CA PRO A 139 14.48 15.11 -9.23
C PRO A 139 14.57 13.61 -8.95
N ILE A 140 13.58 13.02 -8.29
CA ILE A 140 13.48 11.58 -8.05
C ILE A 140 12.08 11.11 -8.40
N VAL A 141 11.99 10.03 -9.18
CA VAL A 141 10.72 9.32 -9.39
C VAL A 141 10.88 7.91 -8.85
N ALA A 142 10.13 7.61 -7.79
CA ALA A 142 10.05 6.26 -7.26
C ALA A 142 9.04 5.44 -8.09
N VAL A 143 9.39 4.19 -8.41
CA VAL A 143 8.52 3.20 -9.04
C VAL A 143 8.32 2.06 -8.06
N LEU A 144 7.08 1.74 -7.76
CA LEU A 144 6.71 0.63 -6.90
C LEU A 144 6.16 -0.51 -7.76
N THR A 145 6.76 -1.68 -7.60
CA THR A 145 6.29 -2.92 -8.24
C THR A 145 5.86 -3.94 -7.21
N SER A 146 5.11 -4.93 -7.64
CA SER A 146 4.75 -6.08 -6.81
C SER A 146 5.10 -7.38 -7.50
N THR A 147 5.83 -8.25 -6.81
CA THR A 147 6.07 -9.63 -7.21
C THR A 147 4.90 -10.49 -6.72
N PHE A 148 3.97 -10.83 -7.61
CA PHE A 148 2.69 -11.43 -7.25
C PHE A 148 2.83 -12.75 -6.49
N TRP A 149 3.74 -13.64 -6.93
CA TRP A 149 3.94 -14.96 -6.31
C TRP A 149 4.24 -14.89 -4.81
N ARG A 150 5.03 -13.93 -4.35
CA ARG A 150 5.36 -13.82 -2.92
C ARG A 150 4.12 -13.76 -2.03
N ASN A 151 3.10 -13.00 -2.43
CA ASN A 151 1.88 -12.88 -1.65
C ASN A 151 0.85 -13.95 -2.04
N ALA A 152 0.77 -14.29 -3.32
CA ALA A 152 -0.15 -15.31 -3.84
C ALA A 152 0.16 -16.72 -3.32
N TRP A 153 1.40 -17.01 -2.94
CA TRP A 153 1.78 -18.25 -2.26
C TRP A 153 0.86 -18.57 -1.07
N LYS A 154 0.45 -17.55 -0.34
CA LYS A 154 -0.45 -17.70 0.81
C LYS A 154 -1.89 -17.30 0.49
N TYR A 155 -2.07 -16.22 -0.26
CA TYR A 155 -3.37 -15.57 -0.42
C TYR A 155 -4.01 -15.77 -1.79
N ARG A 156 -3.36 -16.55 -2.67
CA ARG A 156 -3.86 -16.89 -4.00
C ARG A 156 -4.26 -15.63 -4.77
N SER A 157 -5.38 -15.68 -5.51
CA SER A 157 -5.86 -14.55 -6.33
C SER A 157 -6.19 -13.30 -5.53
N ARG A 158 -6.52 -13.41 -4.21
CA ARG A 158 -6.77 -12.22 -3.36
C ARG A 158 -5.51 -11.36 -3.19
N ALA A 159 -4.32 -11.91 -3.44
CA ALA A 159 -3.03 -11.20 -3.37
C ALA A 159 -3.00 -9.90 -4.21
N TYR A 160 -3.78 -9.80 -5.30
CA TYR A 160 -3.84 -8.57 -6.08
C TYR A 160 -4.45 -7.38 -5.31
N ARG A 161 -5.36 -7.60 -4.36
CA ARG A 161 -5.82 -6.54 -3.44
C ARG A 161 -4.69 -6.11 -2.51
N HIS A 162 -3.90 -7.08 -2.03
CA HIS A 162 -2.79 -6.82 -1.11
C HIS A 162 -1.68 -5.97 -1.75
N VAL A 163 -1.53 -6.01 -3.08
CA VAL A 163 -0.62 -5.10 -3.82
C VAL A 163 -0.87 -3.65 -3.40
N TYR A 164 -2.13 -3.26 -3.39
CA TYR A 164 -2.53 -1.89 -3.12
C TYR A 164 -2.62 -1.59 -1.63
N TRP A 165 -3.01 -2.58 -0.79
CA TRP A 165 -3.06 -2.40 0.65
C TRP A 165 -1.65 -2.21 1.22
N ASP A 166 -0.76 -3.14 0.94
CA ASP A 166 0.63 -3.10 1.42
C ASP A 166 1.40 -1.95 0.77
N GLY A 167 1.18 -1.71 -0.54
CA GLY A 167 1.70 -0.55 -1.25
C GLY A 167 1.21 0.77 -0.66
N GLY A 168 -0.06 0.86 -0.30
CA GLY A 168 -0.64 2.03 0.35
C GLY A 168 0.02 2.36 1.69
N VAL A 169 0.34 1.34 2.49
CA VAL A 169 1.06 1.55 3.76
C VAL A 169 2.50 2.03 3.52
N ILE A 170 3.18 1.50 2.49
CA ILE A 170 4.52 2.00 2.10
C ILE A 170 4.44 3.47 1.67
N LEU A 171 3.42 3.83 0.87
CA LEU A 171 3.19 5.19 0.43
C LEU A 171 2.82 6.13 1.59
N ALA A 172 2.10 5.65 2.61
CA ALA A 172 1.84 6.43 3.82
C ALA A 172 3.15 6.82 4.53
N ASN A 173 4.10 5.89 4.68
CA ASN A 173 5.42 6.17 5.22
C ASN A 173 6.19 7.16 4.33
N LEU A 174 6.23 6.93 3.02
CA LEU A 174 6.98 7.75 2.06
C LEU A 174 6.46 9.18 2.02
N LEU A 175 5.15 9.38 1.99
CA LEU A 175 4.54 10.71 2.00
C LEU A 175 4.75 11.42 3.36
N ALA A 176 4.71 10.70 4.47
CA ALA A 176 5.01 11.27 5.78
C ALA A 176 6.47 11.74 5.90
N LEU A 177 7.42 10.98 5.31
CA LEU A 177 8.82 11.39 5.20
C LEU A 177 8.97 12.62 4.29
N ALA A 178 8.27 12.68 3.17
CA ALA A 178 8.28 13.84 2.30
C ALA A 178 7.73 15.08 3.03
N ALA A 179 6.63 14.94 3.78
CA ALA A 179 6.04 15.99 4.58
C ALA A 179 7.03 16.54 5.62
N SER A 180 7.69 15.67 6.39
CA SER A 180 8.65 16.08 7.43
C SER A 180 9.85 16.86 6.89
N ARG A 181 10.15 16.71 5.60
CA ARG A 181 11.23 17.40 4.88
C ARG A 181 10.76 18.58 4.06
N GLY A 182 9.46 18.93 4.10
CA GLY A 182 8.87 19.96 3.24
C GLY A 182 8.98 19.64 1.75
N THR A 183 9.18 18.36 1.40
CA THR A 183 9.34 17.91 0.01
C THR A 183 7.98 17.69 -0.64
N ARG A 184 7.77 18.26 -1.82
CA ARG A 184 6.61 17.92 -2.64
C ARG A 184 6.65 16.44 -3.00
N ALA A 185 5.50 15.80 -2.97
CA ALA A 185 5.34 14.43 -3.46
C ALA A 185 4.01 14.31 -4.19
N SER A 186 3.96 13.43 -5.19
CA SER A 186 2.72 13.16 -5.94
C SER A 186 2.65 11.68 -6.27
N VAL A 187 1.60 11.01 -5.79
CA VAL A 187 1.30 9.61 -6.10
C VAL A 187 0.64 9.56 -7.46
N VAL A 188 1.19 8.77 -8.37
CA VAL A 188 0.75 8.72 -9.77
C VAL A 188 0.23 7.31 -10.08
N MET A 189 -1.04 7.25 -10.46
CA MET A 189 -1.74 6.03 -10.85
C MET A 189 -1.95 5.96 -12.37
N GLY A 190 -1.89 7.09 -13.07
CA GLY A 190 -2.05 7.20 -14.52
C GLY A 190 -0.72 7.10 -15.26
N PHE A 191 -0.34 5.89 -15.69
CA PHE A 191 0.87 5.64 -16.49
C PHE A 191 0.66 4.43 -17.41
N ALA A 192 1.43 4.38 -18.51
CA ALA A 192 1.48 3.23 -19.41
C ALA A 192 2.20 2.06 -18.73
N ASP A 193 1.44 1.04 -18.32
CA ASP A 193 1.95 -0.06 -17.47
C ASP A 193 3.14 -0.78 -18.12
N ALA A 194 2.98 -1.25 -19.35
CA ALA A 194 4.04 -1.98 -20.06
C ALA A 194 5.33 -1.16 -20.25
N ALA A 195 5.22 0.16 -20.45
CA ALA A 195 6.39 1.02 -20.60
C ALA A 195 7.16 1.18 -19.28
N VAL A 196 6.47 1.29 -18.17
CA VAL A 196 7.09 1.36 -16.84
C VAL A 196 7.65 0.00 -16.43
N ASP A 197 6.93 -1.09 -16.70
CA ASP A 197 7.40 -2.45 -16.43
C ASP A 197 8.68 -2.75 -17.20
N GLN A 198 8.73 -2.45 -18.52
CA GLN A 198 9.95 -2.58 -19.33
C GLN A 198 11.11 -1.77 -18.76
N LEU A 199 10.85 -0.57 -18.25
CA LEU A 199 11.89 0.28 -17.67
C LEU A 199 12.56 -0.37 -16.47
N VAL A 200 11.79 -0.97 -15.58
CA VAL A 200 12.29 -1.61 -14.33
C VAL A 200 12.63 -3.10 -14.51
N GLY A 201 12.38 -3.68 -15.69
CA GLY A 201 12.61 -5.09 -15.98
C GLY A 201 11.55 -6.03 -15.40
N ALA A 202 10.35 -5.53 -15.19
CA ALA A 202 9.18 -6.33 -14.87
C ALA A 202 8.50 -6.84 -16.16
N ASP A 203 7.78 -7.96 -16.07
CA ASP A 203 7.15 -8.62 -17.22
C ASP A 203 5.62 -8.43 -17.29
N GLY A 204 5.05 -7.73 -16.30
CA GLY A 204 3.61 -7.50 -16.19
C GLY A 204 2.79 -8.73 -15.77
N THR A 205 3.44 -9.88 -15.54
CA THR A 205 2.77 -11.15 -15.17
C THR A 205 3.28 -11.75 -13.85
N ARG A 206 4.59 -11.80 -13.64
CA ARG A 206 5.23 -12.23 -12.39
C ARG A 206 5.45 -11.04 -11.46
N GLU A 207 5.83 -9.92 -12.06
CA GLU A 207 6.03 -8.64 -11.40
C GLU A 207 5.46 -7.53 -12.27
N ALA A 208 4.79 -6.56 -11.66
CA ALA A 208 4.23 -5.41 -12.34
C ALA A 208 4.29 -4.14 -11.50
N SER A 209 4.44 -3.01 -12.18
CA SER A 209 4.34 -1.68 -11.58
C SER A 209 2.90 -1.35 -11.21
N PHE A 210 2.70 -0.73 -10.05
CA PHE A 210 1.34 -0.38 -9.60
C PHE A 210 1.19 1.08 -9.19
N ALA A 211 2.27 1.78 -8.87
CA ALA A 211 2.26 3.20 -8.53
C ALA A 211 3.63 3.84 -8.82
N LEU A 212 3.61 5.13 -9.15
CA LEU A 212 4.80 5.97 -9.16
C LEU A 212 4.67 7.04 -8.06
N VAL A 213 5.81 7.57 -7.60
CA VAL A 213 5.82 8.77 -6.74
C VAL A 213 6.84 9.74 -7.27
N ALA A 214 6.37 10.89 -7.71
CA ALA A 214 7.24 12.03 -8.03
C ALA A 214 7.64 12.72 -6.72
N LEU A 215 8.93 12.91 -6.49
CA LEU A 215 9.50 13.48 -5.27
C LEU A 215 10.34 14.73 -5.60
N GLY A 216 9.98 15.85 -4.98
CA GLY A 216 10.57 17.16 -5.27
C GLY A 216 10.06 17.76 -6.57
N ASP A 217 10.59 18.94 -6.90
CA ASP A 217 10.31 19.70 -8.11
C ASP A 217 11.57 20.43 -8.61
N GLY A 218 11.46 21.10 -9.78
CA GLY A 218 12.51 21.96 -10.32
C GLY A 218 13.62 21.28 -11.11
N ALA A 219 13.56 19.97 -11.34
CA ALA A 219 14.53 19.26 -12.16
C ALA A 219 13.84 18.80 -13.46
N ALA A 220 14.05 19.52 -14.57
CA ALA A 220 13.55 19.06 -15.87
C ALA A 220 14.04 17.64 -16.18
N ALA A 221 13.13 16.80 -16.67
CA ALA A 221 13.50 15.47 -17.13
C ALA A 221 14.32 15.57 -18.43
N ALA A 222 15.26 14.66 -18.62
CA ALA A 222 15.91 14.49 -19.92
C ALA A 222 14.90 14.08 -20.99
N ALA A 223 15.27 14.28 -22.24
CA ALA A 223 14.48 13.77 -23.35
C ALA A 223 14.30 12.24 -23.22
N ARG A 224 13.14 11.75 -23.69
CA ARG A 224 12.92 10.30 -23.74
C ARG A 224 14.04 9.63 -24.53
N PRO A 225 14.70 8.59 -24.01
CA PRO A 225 15.67 7.83 -24.77
C PRO A 225 15.01 7.19 -26.01
N ALA A 226 15.72 7.16 -27.12
CA ALA A 226 15.19 6.65 -28.40
C ALA A 226 14.78 5.18 -28.31
N ALA A 227 15.50 4.38 -27.52
CA ALA A 227 15.18 3.00 -27.20
C ALA A 227 15.67 2.66 -25.78
N LEU A 228 14.93 1.79 -25.10
CA LEU A 228 15.36 1.15 -23.87
C LEU A 228 15.74 -0.29 -24.20
N PRO A 229 17.03 -0.68 -24.09
CA PRO A 229 17.42 -2.07 -24.30
C PRO A 229 16.68 -2.97 -23.31
N ALA A 230 16.42 -4.22 -23.70
CA ALA A 230 15.95 -5.23 -22.78
C ALA A 230 16.92 -5.32 -21.58
N LEU A 231 16.37 -5.53 -20.38
CA LEU A 231 17.18 -5.81 -19.21
C LEU A 231 17.45 -7.32 -19.17
N ASP A 232 18.73 -7.67 -19.23
CA ASP A 232 19.23 -9.02 -19.03
C ASP A 232 20.04 -9.02 -17.73
N VAL A 233 19.33 -9.09 -16.61
CA VAL A 233 19.92 -9.09 -15.26
C VAL A 233 19.47 -10.33 -14.50
N GLU A 234 20.43 -11.09 -14.01
CA GLU A 234 20.17 -12.30 -13.27
C GLU A 234 19.59 -11.98 -11.87
N ILE A 235 18.51 -12.69 -11.53
CA ILE A 235 17.81 -12.55 -10.26
C ILE A 235 17.76 -13.93 -9.60
N GLU A 236 18.04 -14.00 -8.29
CA GLU A 236 17.88 -15.23 -7.53
C GLU A 236 16.43 -15.73 -7.61
N PRO A 237 16.19 -17.01 -7.95
CA PRO A 237 14.85 -17.58 -7.99
C PRO A 237 14.11 -17.39 -6.65
N LEU A 238 12.87 -16.94 -6.71
CA LEU A 238 12.09 -16.69 -5.49
C LEU A 238 11.81 -17.98 -4.70
N SER A 239 11.61 -19.08 -5.41
CA SER A 239 11.37 -20.41 -4.86
C SER A 239 11.62 -21.45 -5.95
N SER A 240 11.56 -22.73 -5.59
CA SER A 240 11.76 -23.83 -6.56
C SER A 240 10.69 -23.86 -7.66
N ARG A 241 9.48 -23.36 -7.38
CA ARG A 241 8.37 -23.27 -8.33
C ARG A 241 7.51 -22.07 -8.02
N GLU A 242 7.17 -21.30 -9.05
CA GLU A 242 6.19 -20.22 -8.97
C GLU A 242 4.85 -20.66 -9.55
N GLU A 243 3.76 -20.35 -8.85
CA GLU A 243 2.41 -20.61 -9.34
C GLU A 243 1.83 -19.32 -9.92
N ARG A 244 1.17 -19.43 -11.08
CA ARG A 244 0.46 -18.32 -11.71
C ARG A 244 -1.01 -18.34 -11.34
N TYR A 245 -1.58 -17.15 -11.22
CA TYR A 245 -2.99 -16.96 -10.88
C TYR A 245 -3.68 -16.16 -11.98
N PRO A 246 -4.38 -16.81 -12.94
CA PRO A 246 -4.99 -16.15 -14.10
C PRO A 246 -5.87 -14.95 -13.73
N LEU A 247 -6.60 -15.01 -12.62
CA LEU A 247 -7.42 -13.89 -12.13
C LEU A 247 -6.59 -12.65 -11.78
N ILE A 248 -5.35 -12.79 -11.29
CA ILE A 248 -4.45 -11.66 -11.03
C ILE A 248 -4.02 -11.05 -12.35
N GLU A 249 -3.61 -11.88 -13.30
CA GLU A 249 -3.12 -11.44 -14.61
C GLU A 249 -4.22 -10.75 -15.42
N GLU A 250 -5.43 -11.29 -15.38
CA GLU A 250 -6.62 -10.71 -16.03
C GLU A 250 -6.96 -9.35 -15.40
N ALA A 251 -7.04 -9.26 -14.07
CA ALA A 251 -7.32 -8.03 -13.35
C ALA A 251 -6.24 -6.96 -13.63
N HIS A 252 -4.96 -7.35 -13.64
CA HIS A 252 -3.87 -6.44 -13.94
C HIS A 252 -3.98 -5.91 -15.38
N ARG A 253 -4.15 -6.79 -16.36
CA ARG A 253 -4.27 -6.43 -17.78
C ARG A 253 -5.50 -5.56 -18.04
N ALA A 254 -6.66 -5.89 -17.49
CA ALA A 254 -7.89 -5.14 -17.67
C ALA A 254 -7.79 -3.71 -17.13
N SER A 255 -7.00 -3.50 -16.06
CA SER A 255 -6.81 -2.19 -15.44
C SER A 255 -5.53 -1.48 -15.89
N SER A 256 -4.77 -2.02 -16.86
CA SER A 256 -3.57 -1.39 -17.42
C SER A 256 -3.93 -0.33 -18.45
N LEU A 257 -3.08 0.71 -18.58
CA LEU A 257 -3.14 1.71 -19.63
C LEU A 257 -2.01 1.44 -20.63
N GLY A 258 -2.32 1.55 -21.92
CA GLY A 258 -1.41 1.13 -23.00
C GLY A 258 -0.41 2.19 -23.41
N SER A 259 -0.68 3.48 -23.17
CA SER A 259 0.18 4.57 -23.59
C SER A 259 0.13 5.78 -22.66
N GLY A 260 1.10 6.68 -22.79
CA GLY A 260 1.08 7.96 -22.07
C GLY A 260 -0.10 8.85 -22.48
N GLU A 261 -0.54 8.78 -23.72
CA GLU A 261 -1.75 9.50 -24.18
C GLU A 261 -3.00 8.95 -23.48
N GLU A 262 -3.12 7.65 -23.37
CA GLU A 262 -4.21 7.02 -22.63
C GLU A 262 -4.16 7.38 -21.14
N ALA A 263 -2.97 7.44 -20.53
CA ALA A 263 -2.78 7.88 -19.16
C ALA A 263 -3.20 9.34 -18.95
N ALA A 264 -2.89 10.23 -19.88
CA ALA A 264 -3.33 11.63 -19.87
C ALA A 264 -4.85 11.74 -20.03
N ALA A 265 -5.44 11.00 -20.97
CA ALA A 265 -6.89 10.97 -21.21
C ALA A 265 -7.65 10.40 -20.00
N TRP A 266 -7.12 9.34 -19.39
CA TRP A 266 -7.67 8.76 -18.16
C TRP A 266 -7.70 9.79 -17.02
N ARG A 267 -6.58 10.50 -16.82
CA ARG A 267 -6.46 11.55 -15.79
C ARG A 267 -7.42 12.70 -16.02
N ALA A 268 -7.53 13.17 -17.27
CA ALA A 268 -8.46 14.24 -17.64
C ALA A 268 -9.92 13.84 -17.39
N ARG A 269 -10.30 12.60 -17.77
CA ARG A 269 -11.66 12.08 -17.55
C ARG A 269 -11.96 11.91 -16.07
N ALA A 270 -11.01 11.44 -15.30
CA ALA A 270 -11.19 11.21 -13.86
C ALA A 270 -11.37 12.54 -13.09
N ASP A 271 -10.74 13.61 -13.57
CA ASP A 271 -10.77 14.94 -12.94
C ASP A 271 -10.58 14.88 -11.41
N ALA A 272 -9.53 14.20 -11.00
CA ALA A 272 -9.27 13.89 -9.60
C ALA A 272 -7.82 14.17 -9.17
N VAL A 273 -7.17 15.15 -9.84
CA VAL A 273 -5.83 15.59 -9.49
C VAL A 273 -5.85 16.36 -8.18
N SER A 274 -4.96 15.99 -7.25
CA SER A 274 -4.72 16.71 -6.00
C SER A 274 -3.31 17.29 -6.01
N THR A 275 -3.21 18.60 -5.84
CA THR A 275 -1.94 19.36 -5.77
C THR A 275 -1.55 19.71 -4.33
N SER A 276 -2.22 19.12 -3.34
CA SER A 276 -1.90 19.31 -1.92
C SER A 276 -0.44 18.97 -1.63
N MET A 277 0.12 19.57 -0.58
CA MET A 277 1.36 19.07 0.01
C MET A 277 1.06 17.78 0.77
N PRO A 278 2.05 16.86 0.91
CA PRO A 278 1.90 15.74 1.83
C PRO A 278 1.59 16.25 3.24
N ALA A 279 0.63 15.59 3.91
CA ALA A 279 0.19 16.00 5.24
C ALA A 279 1.19 15.59 6.33
N GLN A 280 1.44 16.48 7.28
CA GLN A 280 2.11 16.14 8.54
C GLN A 280 1.16 15.28 9.38
N LEU A 281 1.57 14.06 9.71
CA LEU A 281 0.71 13.06 10.37
C LEU A 281 1.07 12.83 11.84
N THR A 282 2.21 13.33 12.28
CA THR A 282 2.79 13.02 13.60
C THR A 282 3.42 14.27 14.19
N ASP A 283 3.36 14.39 15.52
CA ASP A 283 4.04 15.47 16.26
C ASP A 283 5.52 15.13 16.54
N ARG A 284 5.81 13.84 16.69
CA ARG A 284 7.16 13.33 16.87
C ARG A 284 7.87 13.19 15.52
N PRO A 285 9.23 13.18 15.50
CA PRO A 285 9.98 12.87 14.29
C PRO A 285 9.49 11.58 13.64
N ILE A 286 9.17 11.64 12.36
CA ILE A 286 8.50 10.53 11.65
C ILE A 286 9.36 9.26 11.65
N GLU A 287 10.68 9.40 11.60
CA GLU A 287 11.64 8.30 11.65
C GLU A 287 11.53 7.52 12.97
N GLU A 288 11.35 8.24 14.09
CA GLU A 288 11.11 7.61 15.39
C GLU A 288 9.78 6.85 15.43
N VAL A 289 8.74 7.47 14.87
CA VAL A 289 7.41 6.85 14.80
C VAL A 289 7.45 5.58 13.97
N ILE A 290 8.05 5.63 12.77
CA ILE A 290 8.20 4.46 11.90
C ILE A 290 9.04 3.37 12.58
N ARG A 291 10.15 3.73 13.26
CA ARG A 291 10.96 2.77 14.04
C ARG A 291 10.17 2.14 15.20
N ALA A 292 9.29 2.90 15.83
CA ALA A 292 8.50 2.44 16.97
C ALA A 292 7.28 1.60 16.54
N ARG A 293 6.78 1.80 15.29
CA ARG A 293 5.58 1.12 14.79
C ARG A 293 5.75 -0.41 14.79
N ARG A 294 4.74 -1.07 15.29
CA ARG A 294 4.60 -2.54 15.27
C ARG A 294 3.14 -2.89 15.04
N SER A 295 2.86 -3.89 14.23
CA SER A 295 1.51 -4.47 14.17
C SER A 295 1.14 -5.00 15.55
N THR A 296 0.08 -4.47 16.13
CA THR A 296 -0.38 -4.86 17.47
C THR A 296 -0.91 -6.29 17.42
N ARG A 297 -0.53 -7.11 18.38
CA ARG A 297 -0.94 -8.51 18.46
C ARG A 297 -1.94 -8.76 19.58
N GLN A 298 -2.08 -7.80 20.48
CA GLN A 298 -3.01 -7.88 21.60
C GLN A 298 -3.33 -6.48 22.09
N PHE A 299 -4.62 -6.19 22.28
CA PHE A 299 -5.10 -4.96 22.89
C PHE A 299 -5.49 -5.20 24.35
N THR A 300 -5.48 -4.11 25.12
CA THR A 300 -6.16 -4.08 26.42
C THR A 300 -7.58 -3.58 26.18
N LEU A 301 -8.51 -3.92 27.09
CA LEU A 301 -9.89 -3.40 27.03
C LEU A 301 -10.02 -1.95 27.53
N ARG A 302 -8.90 -1.29 27.87
CA ARG A 302 -8.89 0.09 28.37
C ARG A 302 -9.25 1.06 27.25
N PRO A 303 -10.05 2.10 27.53
CA PRO A 303 -10.45 3.07 26.53
C PRO A 303 -9.25 3.89 25.99
N ILE A 304 -9.39 4.38 24.78
CA ILE A 304 -8.62 5.51 24.24
C ILE A 304 -9.45 6.78 24.42
N THR A 305 -8.81 7.96 24.35
CA THR A 305 -9.58 9.21 24.42
C THR A 305 -10.25 9.52 23.09
N ARG A 306 -11.25 10.39 23.12
CA ARG A 306 -11.92 10.88 21.91
C ARG A 306 -10.94 11.60 21.02
N GLU A 307 -10.07 12.45 21.55
CA GLU A 307 -9.06 13.21 20.83
C GLU A 307 -8.07 12.28 20.12
N GLN A 308 -7.72 11.14 20.74
CA GLN A 308 -6.85 10.14 20.11
C GLN A 308 -7.52 9.48 18.89
N LEU A 309 -8.81 9.19 18.97
CA LEU A 309 -9.55 8.65 17.83
C LEU A 309 -9.69 9.69 16.71
N ASP A 310 -10.08 10.93 17.07
CA ASP A 310 -10.25 12.03 16.12
C ASP A 310 -8.93 12.31 15.37
N ALA A 311 -7.82 12.38 16.08
CA ALA A 311 -6.50 12.57 15.46
C ALA A 311 -6.11 11.43 14.50
N ALA A 312 -6.38 10.17 14.90
CA ALA A 312 -6.11 9.02 14.05
C ALA A 312 -6.98 9.00 12.78
N LEU A 313 -8.25 9.37 12.89
CA LEU A 313 -9.17 9.48 11.75
C LEU A 313 -8.78 10.64 10.84
N ALA A 314 -8.47 11.83 11.40
CA ALA A 314 -8.01 12.99 10.63
C ALA A 314 -6.75 12.66 9.82
N ALA A 315 -5.76 11.97 10.43
CA ALA A 315 -4.57 11.53 9.72
C ALA A 315 -4.92 10.54 8.59
N ALA A 316 -5.82 9.59 8.83
CA ALA A 316 -6.21 8.58 7.84
C ALA A 316 -6.86 9.18 6.59
N VAL A 317 -7.71 10.22 6.77
CA VAL A 317 -8.45 10.86 5.66
C VAL A 317 -7.75 12.13 5.13
N ALA A 318 -6.56 12.46 5.62
CA ALA A 318 -5.82 13.62 5.14
C ALA A 318 -5.61 13.56 3.61
N PRO A 319 -5.58 14.71 2.89
CA PRO A 319 -5.44 14.74 1.44
C PRO A 319 -4.22 13.94 0.95
N ILE A 320 -4.38 13.22 -0.15
CA ILE A 320 -3.32 12.50 -0.84
C ILE A 320 -2.93 13.33 -2.07
N PRO A 321 -1.70 13.85 -2.15
CA PRO A 321 -1.24 14.49 -3.38
C PRO A 321 -1.08 13.44 -4.48
N GLY A 322 -1.64 13.71 -5.66
CA GLY A 322 -1.57 12.74 -6.75
C GLY A 322 -2.56 13.00 -7.88
N ASP A 323 -2.56 12.11 -8.85
CA ASP A 323 -3.36 12.24 -10.07
C ASP A 323 -4.75 11.58 -9.98
N ALA A 324 -5.10 10.96 -8.85
CA ALA A 324 -6.34 10.20 -8.69
C ALA A 324 -7.06 10.45 -7.34
N PHE A 325 -6.56 11.34 -6.49
CA PHE A 325 -6.97 11.44 -5.09
C PHE A 325 -7.59 12.79 -4.72
N GLY A 326 -7.87 13.67 -5.68
CA GLY A 326 -8.64 14.88 -5.48
C GLY A 326 -10.14 14.61 -5.29
N ALA A 327 -10.60 13.41 -5.65
CA ALA A 327 -11.95 12.94 -5.37
C ALA A 327 -11.95 12.03 -4.15
N HIS A 328 -13.04 12.05 -3.40
CA HIS A 328 -13.26 11.12 -2.31
C HIS A 328 -13.52 9.71 -2.86
N VAL A 329 -12.80 8.72 -2.37
CA VAL A 329 -12.81 7.35 -2.91
C VAL A 329 -13.24 6.32 -1.88
N VAL A 330 -12.92 6.54 -0.60
CA VAL A 330 -13.24 5.61 0.50
C VAL A 330 -13.81 6.35 1.69
N ASP A 331 -14.86 5.81 2.29
CA ASP A 331 -15.50 6.34 3.49
C ASP A 331 -15.20 5.46 4.70
N PRO A 332 -14.80 6.04 5.84
CA PRO A 332 -14.65 5.28 7.06
C PRO A 332 -16.00 5.05 7.76
N PHE A 333 -16.16 3.81 8.23
CA PHE A 333 -17.21 3.38 9.16
C PHE A 333 -16.54 2.77 10.37
N LEU A 334 -17.16 2.86 11.55
CA LEU A 334 -16.52 2.43 12.78
C LEU A 334 -17.44 1.52 13.61
N ILE A 335 -16.79 0.53 14.27
CA ILE A 335 -17.30 -0.07 15.49
C ILE A 335 -16.48 0.51 16.64
N VAL A 336 -17.13 1.25 17.53
CA VAL A 336 -16.53 1.85 18.72
C VAL A 336 -16.87 0.97 19.92
N ASN A 337 -15.85 0.44 20.59
CA ASN A 337 -16.00 -0.44 21.75
C ASN A 337 -15.62 0.23 23.08
N ALA A 338 -14.59 1.10 23.06
CA ALA A 338 -14.05 1.72 24.28
C ALA A 338 -13.34 3.04 23.93
N VAL A 339 -14.10 4.11 23.76
CA VAL A 339 -13.60 5.48 23.51
C VAL A 339 -14.26 6.41 24.52
N GLU A 340 -13.45 7.16 25.27
CA GLU A 340 -13.97 8.12 26.26
C GLU A 340 -14.83 9.18 25.58
N GLY A 341 -16.00 9.46 26.12
CA GLY A 341 -16.95 10.42 25.57
C GLY A 341 -17.75 9.93 24.35
N LEU A 342 -17.63 8.65 23.97
CA LEU A 342 -18.49 8.01 22.98
C LEU A 342 -19.16 6.77 23.56
N ASP A 343 -20.46 6.62 23.33
CA ASP A 343 -21.15 5.38 23.61
C ASP A 343 -20.61 4.24 22.74
N ALA A 344 -20.62 3.01 23.25
CA ALA A 344 -20.36 1.85 22.41
C ALA A 344 -21.40 1.77 21.29
N GLY A 345 -20.94 1.50 20.06
CA GLY A 345 -21.84 1.54 18.91
C GLY A 345 -21.14 1.53 17.57
N THR A 346 -21.94 1.73 16.52
CA THR A 346 -21.44 1.92 15.15
C THR A 346 -21.62 3.37 14.74
N TYR A 347 -20.65 3.85 13.93
CA TYR A 347 -20.56 5.26 13.57
C TYR A 347 -20.12 5.44 12.11
N ARG A 348 -20.49 6.59 11.51
CA ARG A 348 -19.84 7.09 10.29
C ARG A 348 -18.47 7.69 10.63
N GLY A 349 -17.69 8.00 9.62
CA GLY A 349 -16.36 8.58 9.78
C GLY A 349 -16.30 9.93 10.49
N ASP A 350 -17.36 10.70 10.44
CA ASP A 350 -17.57 11.97 11.17
C ASP A 350 -18.06 11.76 12.62
N LEU A 351 -18.08 10.51 13.06
CA LEU A 351 -18.59 10.05 14.34
C LEU A 351 -20.09 10.32 14.57
N THR A 352 -20.86 10.50 13.50
CA THR A 352 -22.32 10.43 13.57
C THR A 352 -22.75 9.00 13.91
N PRO A 353 -23.54 8.78 14.99
CA PRO A 353 -23.94 7.45 15.40
C PRO A 353 -24.90 6.81 14.38
N ILE A 354 -24.71 5.52 14.10
CA ILE A 354 -25.60 4.69 13.28
C ILE A 354 -26.47 3.82 14.19
N ARG A 355 -25.84 3.04 15.09
CA ARG A 355 -26.51 2.17 16.06
C ARG A 355 -25.75 2.22 17.39
N ARG A 356 -26.46 2.26 18.51
CA ARG A 356 -25.89 2.11 19.85
C ARG A 356 -25.94 0.64 20.28
N GLY A 357 -24.96 0.19 21.01
CA GLY A 357 -24.87 -1.17 21.54
C GLY A 357 -23.44 -1.68 21.61
N ASP A 358 -23.24 -2.79 22.29
CA ASP A 358 -21.97 -3.51 22.32
C ASP A 358 -21.87 -4.44 21.10
N PHE A 359 -20.91 -4.17 20.22
CA PHE A 359 -20.66 -4.93 19.00
C PHE A 359 -19.26 -5.56 18.99
N ARG A 360 -18.69 -5.85 20.16
CA ARG A 360 -17.36 -6.47 20.27
C ARG A 360 -17.30 -7.84 19.61
N SER A 361 -18.33 -8.66 19.83
CA SER A 361 -18.41 -10.00 19.24
C SER A 361 -18.40 -9.90 17.73
N GLU A 362 -19.26 -9.06 17.18
CA GLU A 362 -19.40 -8.83 15.74
C GLU A 362 -18.12 -8.27 15.15
N ALA A 363 -17.43 -7.33 15.83
CA ALA A 363 -16.14 -6.83 15.37
C ALA A 363 -15.07 -7.93 15.27
N GLY A 364 -15.08 -8.89 16.19
CA GLY A 364 -14.23 -10.07 16.11
C GLY A 364 -14.63 -11.02 14.99
N GLU A 365 -15.91 -11.28 14.82
CA GLU A 365 -16.45 -12.15 13.78
C GLU A 365 -16.19 -11.61 12.39
N LEU A 366 -16.50 -10.33 12.13
CA LEU A 366 -16.22 -9.64 10.87
C LEU A 366 -14.74 -9.70 10.48
N ALA A 367 -13.85 -9.77 11.47
CA ALA A 367 -12.40 -9.93 11.28
C ALA A 367 -11.96 -11.40 11.22
N LEU A 368 -12.74 -12.30 10.66
CA LEU A 368 -12.46 -13.75 10.58
C LEU A 368 -12.24 -14.40 11.95
N GLY A 369 -13.01 -14.02 12.96
CA GLY A 369 -12.91 -14.56 14.34
C GLY A 369 -11.68 -14.08 15.11
N GLN A 370 -11.01 -13.02 14.67
CA GLN A 370 -9.81 -12.51 15.34
C GLN A 370 -10.19 -11.68 16.58
N ARG A 371 -9.71 -12.11 17.76
CA ARG A 371 -9.88 -11.35 19.00
C ARG A 371 -9.37 -9.92 18.92
N LEU A 372 -8.45 -9.62 18.02
CA LEU A 372 -7.95 -8.26 17.77
C LEU A 372 -9.09 -7.28 17.41
N GLY A 373 -10.09 -7.71 16.64
CA GLY A 373 -11.28 -6.91 16.36
C GLY A 373 -12.13 -6.68 17.61
N ALA A 374 -12.37 -7.74 18.38
CA ALA A 374 -13.17 -7.66 19.62
C ALA A 374 -12.49 -6.84 20.73
N ASP A 375 -11.16 -7.01 20.91
CA ASP A 375 -10.41 -6.40 22.01
C ASP A 375 -9.99 -4.94 21.73
N ALA A 376 -10.06 -4.46 20.46
CA ALA A 376 -9.73 -3.10 20.09
C ALA A 376 -10.66 -2.06 20.73
N ALA A 377 -10.16 -0.84 20.93
CA ALA A 377 -10.99 0.29 21.37
C ALA A 377 -11.94 0.74 20.26
N ALA A 378 -11.47 0.73 19.00
CA ALA A 378 -12.29 0.92 17.83
C ALA A 378 -11.74 0.12 16.65
N ASN A 379 -12.63 -0.26 15.73
CA ASN A 379 -12.28 -0.80 14.41
C ASN A 379 -12.77 0.16 13.35
N VAL A 380 -11.91 0.48 12.39
CA VAL A 380 -12.22 1.37 11.27
C VAL A 380 -12.26 0.56 9.99
N TYR A 381 -13.37 0.66 9.27
CA TYR A 381 -13.67 -0.03 8.03
C TYR A 381 -13.72 1.02 6.92
N TRP A 382 -12.82 0.95 5.93
CA TRP A 382 -12.88 1.82 4.77
C TRP A 382 -13.66 1.14 3.65
N LEU A 383 -14.79 1.75 3.28
CA LEU A 383 -15.69 1.25 2.25
C LEU A 383 -15.68 2.19 1.04
N ALA A 384 -15.73 1.61 -0.16
CA ALA A 384 -15.83 2.34 -1.43
C ALA A 384 -17.14 2.00 -2.13
N ASP A 385 -17.76 2.97 -2.77
CA ASP A 385 -18.73 2.72 -3.83
C ASP A 385 -17.96 2.32 -5.10
N LEU A 386 -17.73 1.01 -5.27
CA LEU A 386 -16.93 0.52 -6.38
C LEU A 386 -17.58 0.80 -7.74
N ASP A 387 -18.90 0.84 -7.82
CA ASP A 387 -19.58 1.13 -9.08
C ASP A 387 -19.37 2.59 -9.49
N ALA A 388 -19.47 3.53 -8.54
CA ALA A 388 -19.16 4.93 -8.78
C ALA A 388 -17.67 5.14 -9.12
N VAL A 389 -16.77 4.46 -8.41
CA VAL A 389 -15.32 4.52 -8.67
C VAL A 389 -14.98 3.98 -10.06
N LEU A 390 -15.54 2.84 -10.45
CA LEU A 390 -15.32 2.25 -11.77
C LEU A 390 -15.95 3.09 -12.89
N ALA A 391 -17.10 3.70 -12.65
CA ALA A 391 -17.73 4.63 -13.61
C ALA A 391 -16.82 5.85 -13.85
N ARG A 392 -16.20 6.40 -12.81
CA ARG A 392 -15.32 7.58 -12.89
C ARG A 392 -13.96 7.25 -13.49
N PHE A 393 -13.29 6.21 -12.98
CA PHE A 393 -11.88 5.91 -13.26
C PHE A 393 -11.67 4.76 -14.26
N GLY A 394 -12.77 4.12 -14.74
CA GLY A 394 -12.69 2.85 -15.49
C GLY A 394 -12.15 1.72 -14.62
N GLU A 395 -11.69 0.65 -15.24
CA GLU A 395 -11.13 -0.53 -14.54
C GLU A 395 -9.99 -0.17 -13.58
N ARG A 396 -9.18 0.85 -13.91
CA ARG A 396 -8.10 1.34 -13.05
C ARG A 396 -8.58 1.94 -11.74
N GLY A 397 -9.84 2.35 -11.65
CA GLY A 397 -10.46 2.81 -10.41
C GLY A 397 -10.39 1.80 -9.27
N TYR A 398 -10.43 0.51 -9.59
CA TYR A 398 -10.24 -0.53 -8.59
C TYR A 398 -8.90 -0.40 -7.86
N ARG A 399 -7.80 -0.17 -8.61
CA ARG A 399 -6.47 0.07 -8.04
C ARG A 399 -6.47 1.30 -7.12
N VAL A 400 -7.14 2.37 -7.56
CA VAL A 400 -7.25 3.63 -6.79
C VAL A 400 -7.98 3.41 -5.46
N ALA A 401 -9.12 2.72 -5.47
CA ALA A 401 -9.91 2.44 -4.27
C ALA A 401 -9.14 1.59 -3.25
N GLN A 402 -8.52 0.50 -3.72
CA GLN A 402 -7.74 -0.39 -2.85
C GLN A 402 -6.52 0.33 -2.26
N LEU A 403 -5.81 1.16 -3.07
CA LEU A 403 -4.66 1.92 -2.61
C LEU A 403 -5.05 2.99 -1.58
N ALA A 404 -6.18 3.70 -1.81
CA ALA A 404 -6.70 4.70 -0.88
C ALA A 404 -7.00 4.07 0.49
N GLY A 405 -7.64 2.88 0.51
CA GLY A 405 -7.88 2.12 1.74
C GLY A 405 -6.59 1.73 2.46
N GLY A 406 -5.60 1.22 1.74
CA GLY A 406 -4.29 0.88 2.28
C GLY A 406 -3.54 2.09 2.85
N MET A 407 -3.57 3.22 2.16
CA MET A 407 -2.98 4.48 2.64
C MET A 407 -3.67 4.99 3.90
N ALA A 408 -5.00 4.96 3.94
CA ALA A 408 -5.76 5.37 5.12
C ALA A 408 -5.40 4.50 6.35
N GLY A 409 -5.29 3.17 6.15
CA GLY A 409 -4.85 2.25 7.20
C GLY A 409 -3.41 2.53 7.67
N GLY A 410 -2.48 2.76 6.75
CA GLY A 410 -1.09 3.08 7.06
C GLY A 410 -0.94 4.38 7.85
N ARG A 411 -1.67 5.43 7.46
CA ARG A 411 -1.69 6.73 8.15
C ARG A 411 -2.28 6.62 9.55
N LEU A 412 -3.37 5.87 9.72
CA LEU A 412 -3.94 5.56 11.03
C LEU A 412 -2.92 4.85 11.93
N GLU A 413 -2.16 3.88 11.40
CA GLU A 413 -1.11 3.18 12.17
C GLU A 413 0.02 4.12 12.59
N LEU A 414 0.43 5.08 11.74
CA LEU A 414 1.44 6.08 12.09
C LEU A 414 0.94 7.00 13.20
N ALA A 415 -0.25 7.60 13.06
CA ALA A 415 -0.85 8.47 14.06
C ALA A 415 -1.08 7.74 15.39
N ALA A 416 -1.59 6.51 15.37
CA ALA A 416 -1.74 5.69 16.58
C ALA A 416 -0.39 5.43 17.26
N THR A 417 0.67 5.16 16.49
CA THR A 417 2.01 4.93 17.04
C THR A 417 2.61 6.20 17.64
N ASP A 418 2.38 7.35 17.03
CA ASP A 418 2.78 8.65 17.55
C ASP A 418 2.19 8.90 18.94
N MET A 419 0.90 8.67 19.10
CA MET A 419 0.16 8.75 20.36
C MET A 419 0.44 7.58 21.33
N ARG A 420 1.42 6.70 21.03
CA ARG A 420 1.77 5.51 21.84
C ARG A 420 0.63 4.48 21.98
N LEU A 421 -0.33 4.52 21.06
CA LEU A 421 -1.35 3.50 20.89
C LEU A 421 -0.83 2.33 20.04
N GLY A 422 -1.67 1.32 19.88
CA GLY A 422 -1.50 0.22 18.96
C GLY A 422 -2.49 0.28 17.82
N ALA A 423 -2.06 -0.12 16.63
CA ALA A 423 -2.96 -0.38 15.53
C ALA A 423 -2.47 -1.60 14.72
N THR A 424 -3.36 -2.16 13.91
CA THR A 424 -3.04 -3.26 13.00
C THR A 424 -4.13 -3.42 11.94
N GLY A 425 -3.73 -3.70 10.70
CA GLY A 425 -4.65 -4.15 9.67
C GLY A 425 -5.23 -5.52 10.01
N LEU A 426 -6.49 -5.75 9.65
CA LEU A 426 -7.22 -7.00 9.86
C LEU A 426 -7.69 -7.57 8.54
N THR A 427 -7.77 -8.91 8.45
CA THR A 427 -8.52 -9.61 7.42
C THR A 427 -10.01 -9.60 7.80
N PHE A 428 -10.89 -9.63 6.82
CA PHE A 428 -12.34 -9.45 7.03
C PHE A 428 -13.17 -10.30 6.08
N PHE A 429 -14.43 -10.54 6.45
CA PHE A 429 -15.47 -11.06 5.56
C PHE A 429 -16.09 -9.90 4.79
N ASP A 430 -15.99 -9.94 3.46
CA ASP A 430 -16.31 -8.78 2.60
C ASP A 430 -17.77 -8.35 2.71
N ASP A 431 -18.71 -9.24 2.38
CA ASP A 431 -20.13 -8.91 2.37
C ASP A 431 -20.69 -8.72 3.79
N GLU A 432 -20.24 -9.55 4.75
CA GLU A 432 -20.69 -9.44 6.13
C GLU A 432 -20.36 -8.05 6.73
N VAL A 433 -19.25 -7.42 6.33
CA VAL A 433 -18.95 -6.03 6.74
C VAL A 433 -19.95 -5.05 6.14
N THR A 434 -20.25 -5.15 4.84
CA THR A 434 -21.20 -4.26 4.18
C THR A 434 -22.59 -4.41 4.80
N ASP A 435 -23.10 -5.65 4.93
CA ASP A 435 -24.40 -5.99 5.50
C ASP A 435 -24.52 -5.48 6.94
N PHE A 436 -23.44 -5.58 7.74
CA PHE A 436 -23.42 -5.11 9.12
C PHE A 436 -23.69 -3.61 9.25
N PHE A 437 -23.23 -2.80 8.28
CA PHE A 437 -23.43 -1.36 8.27
C PHE A 437 -24.65 -0.91 7.44
N GLU A 438 -25.46 -1.81 6.91
CA GLU A 438 -26.71 -1.43 6.22
C GLU A 438 -27.70 -0.71 7.18
N PRO A 439 -28.56 0.17 6.62
CA PRO A 439 -28.67 0.58 5.21
C PRO A 439 -27.65 1.65 4.79
N VAL A 440 -26.82 2.19 5.70
CA VAL A 440 -25.93 3.33 5.40
C VAL A 440 -24.73 2.96 4.54
N ALA A 441 -24.37 1.69 4.49
CA ALA A 441 -23.29 1.14 3.64
C ALA A 441 -23.81 0.42 2.40
N ALA A 442 -25.12 0.47 2.11
CA ALA A 442 -25.69 -0.23 0.97
C ALA A 442 -24.95 0.10 -0.34
N GLY A 443 -24.62 -0.95 -1.11
CA GLY A 443 -23.89 -0.84 -2.38
C GLY A 443 -22.38 -0.60 -2.26
N ARG A 444 -21.85 -0.37 -1.05
CA ARG A 444 -20.42 -0.17 -0.82
C ARG A 444 -19.70 -1.50 -0.64
N GLN A 445 -18.38 -1.46 -0.86
CA GLN A 445 -17.50 -2.62 -0.71
C GLN A 445 -16.33 -2.25 0.20
N VAL A 446 -16.00 -3.13 1.15
CA VAL A 446 -14.88 -2.92 2.07
C VAL A 446 -13.54 -3.05 1.32
N THR A 447 -12.70 -2.05 1.49
CA THR A 447 -11.36 -2.01 0.89
C THR A 447 -10.26 -2.28 1.91
N TYR A 448 -10.42 -1.85 3.16
CA TYR A 448 -9.43 -2.06 4.21
C TYR A 448 -10.09 -2.03 5.60
N VAL A 449 -9.51 -2.74 6.56
CA VAL A 449 -9.96 -2.72 7.96
C VAL A 449 -8.75 -2.59 8.87
N ALA A 450 -8.83 -1.71 9.86
CA ALA A 450 -7.82 -1.59 10.90
C ALA A 450 -8.45 -1.48 12.30
N ALA A 451 -7.79 -2.09 13.26
CA ALA A 451 -8.10 -1.97 14.69
C ALA A 451 -7.14 -0.98 15.35
N ILE A 452 -7.65 -0.16 16.26
CA ILE A 452 -6.89 0.80 17.08
C ILE A 452 -7.25 0.65 18.55
N GLY A 453 -6.28 0.78 19.47
CA GLY A 453 -6.50 0.67 20.88
C GLY A 453 -5.21 0.73 21.70
N ARG A 454 -5.31 0.54 23.02
CA ARG A 454 -4.12 0.45 23.88
C ARG A 454 -3.46 -0.92 23.77
N ARG A 455 -2.16 -0.95 23.41
CA ARG A 455 -1.39 -2.21 23.36
C ARG A 455 -1.32 -2.88 24.72
N ALA A 456 -1.54 -4.19 24.77
CA ALA A 456 -1.16 -4.99 25.91
C ALA A 456 0.37 -5.13 25.96
N ARG A 457 0.94 -5.12 27.17
CA ARG A 457 2.35 -5.47 27.37
C ARG A 457 2.46 -6.99 27.21
N VAL A 458 3.02 -7.45 26.08
CA VAL A 458 3.37 -8.85 25.92
C VAL A 458 4.73 -9.04 26.59
N PRO A 459 4.88 -9.94 27.58
CA PRO A 459 6.19 -10.26 28.13
C PRO A 459 7.13 -10.70 27.00
N ARG A 460 8.36 -10.20 26.99
CA ARG A 460 9.40 -10.71 26.08
C ARG A 460 9.65 -12.16 26.46
N ARG A 461 9.27 -13.10 25.61
CA ARG A 461 9.70 -14.50 25.71
C ARG A 461 11.11 -14.68 25.16
#